data_38afbced5f7b6ff08cb7812bf33057a0
#
_entry.id   38afbced5f7b6ff08cb7812bf33057a0
#
_cell.length_a   1.000
_cell.length_b   1.000
_cell.length_c   1.000
_cell.angle_alpha   90.00
_cell.angle_beta   90.00
_cell.angle_gamma   90.00
#
_symmetry.space_group_name_H-M   'P 1'
#
loop_
_entity.id
_entity.type
_entity.pdbx_description
1 polymer ?
#
loop_
_entity_poly.entity_id
_entity_poly.type
_entity_poly.pdbx_seq_one_letter_code
_entity_poly.pdbx_strand_id
1 'polypeptide(L)'
;YKKGEFALFKLICRDCLSTASTISMNELYTANIALSVFAMAIMLFSLRGDISQSKIRNLLCGGLYATITICALCEWSGVQMDGTPPALIPLHIAVKTIELSLAPLIGLFAGCVIHPCPRKVVHRLLCLAGFHALLVLLSAFTGLIFYVDGQNFYHHGLLYVLYMLAYGGSMVFFLVQIWFACRAYQYTGGTQLMLATLFVLLGLMVQLCLPMVRIDWITITCGALMMSKFS
;
A
#
# COMPACT_ATOMS: atom_id res chain seq x y z
N TYR A 1 23.68 -39.32 -33.15
CA TYR A 1 23.06 -39.59 -31.81
C TYR A 1 23.00 -38.38 -30.91
N LYS A 2 24.09 -37.52 -30.83
CA LYS A 2 24.15 -36.37 -29.91
C LYS A 2 23.22 -35.15 -30.26
N LYS A 3 22.77 -34.99 -31.49
CA LYS A 3 21.88 -33.86 -31.87
C LYS A 3 20.45 -33.99 -31.36
N GLY A 4 19.92 -35.21 -31.19
CA GLY A 4 18.56 -35.44 -30.67
C GLY A 4 18.42 -35.20 -29.17
N GLU A 5 19.44 -35.57 -28.37
CA GLU A 5 19.45 -35.36 -26.94
C GLU A 5 19.53 -33.85 -26.57
N PHE A 6 20.30 -33.08 -27.35
CA PHE A 6 20.42 -31.65 -27.14
C PHE A 6 19.15 -30.87 -27.50
N ALA A 7 18.41 -31.35 -28.52
CA ALA A 7 17.10 -30.78 -28.89
C ALA A 7 16.03 -31.12 -27.83
N LEU A 8 16.03 -32.35 -27.30
CA LEU A 8 15.13 -32.75 -26.22
C LEU A 8 15.41 -32.01 -24.91
N PHE A 9 16.70 -31.86 -24.54
CA PHE A 9 17.10 -31.08 -23.37
C PHE A 9 16.71 -29.62 -23.49
N LYS A 10 16.85 -29.00 -24.68
CA LYS A 10 16.41 -27.63 -24.96
C LYS A 10 14.89 -27.45 -24.92
N LEU A 11 14.15 -28.49 -25.35
CA LEU A 11 12.68 -28.52 -25.25
C LEU A 11 12.22 -28.64 -23.78
N ILE A 12 12.81 -29.57 -23.02
CA ILE A 12 12.52 -29.77 -21.59
C ILE A 12 12.91 -28.55 -20.76
N CYS A 13 14.07 -27.94 -21.01
CA CYS A 13 14.46 -26.68 -20.37
C CYS A 13 13.52 -25.53 -20.73
N ARG A 14 13.06 -25.45 -21.98
CA ARG A 14 12.12 -24.43 -22.44
C ARG A 14 10.74 -24.62 -21.80
N ASP A 15 10.28 -25.86 -21.70
CA ASP A 15 8.99 -26.18 -21.04
C ASP A 15 9.08 -26.08 -19.52
N CYS A 16 10.19 -26.46 -18.88
CA CYS A 16 10.46 -26.22 -17.47
C CYS A 16 10.61 -24.71 -17.16
N LEU A 17 11.31 -23.94 -18.00
CA LEU A 17 11.37 -22.49 -17.83
C LEU A 17 10.01 -21.83 -18.12
N SER A 18 9.22 -22.31 -19.09
CA SER A 18 7.88 -21.80 -19.36
C SER A 18 6.90 -22.16 -18.26
N THR A 19 6.97 -23.36 -17.68
CA THR A 19 6.15 -23.76 -16.52
C THR A 19 6.62 -23.15 -15.20
N ALA A 20 7.91 -22.92 -15.01
CA ALA A 20 8.42 -22.18 -13.86
C ALA A 20 8.18 -20.65 -13.98
N SER A 21 8.02 -20.12 -15.19
CA SER A 21 7.64 -18.71 -15.42
C SER A 21 6.14 -18.45 -15.36
N THR A 22 5.31 -19.49 -15.21
CA THR A 22 3.84 -19.40 -15.09
C THR A 22 3.29 -19.65 -13.70
N ILE A 23 4.03 -19.32 -12.64
CA ILE A 23 3.32 -18.70 -11.52
C ILE A 23 2.83 -17.40 -12.14
N SER A 24 1.54 -17.29 -12.43
CA SER A 24 1.04 -16.10 -13.09
C SER A 24 1.42 -14.90 -12.20
N MET A 25 1.81 -13.79 -12.78
CA MET A 25 2.12 -12.56 -11.99
C MET A 25 0.99 -12.24 -11.02
N ASN A 26 -0.23 -12.67 -11.33
CA ASN A 26 -1.40 -12.54 -10.49
C ASN A 26 -1.36 -13.45 -9.24
N GLU A 27 -0.82 -14.68 -9.34
CA GLU A 27 -0.65 -15.57 -8.18
C GLU A 27 0.39 -15.03 -7.22
N LEU A 28 1.52 -14.51 -7.73
CA LEU A 28 2.55 -13.87 -6.91
C LEU A 28 2.00 -12.61 -6.22
N TYR A 29 1.24 -11.79 -6.96
CA TYR A 29 0.59 -10.61 -6.40
C TYR A 29 -0.42 -10.98 -5.31
N THR A 30 -1.27 -11.99 -5.56
CA THR A 30 -2.24 -12.49 -4.57
C THR A 30 -1.54 -13.02 -3.32
N ALA A 31 -0.43 -13.77 -3.46
CA ALA A 31 0.36 -14.24 -2.33
C ALA A 31 0.96 -13.09 -1.52
N ASN A 32 1.48 -12.04 -2.18
CA ASN A 32 2.01 -10.85 -1.53
C ASN A 32 0.94 -10.11 -0.72
N ILE A 33 -0.26 -9.96 -1.27
CA ILE A 33 -1.40 -9.35 -0.56
C ILE A 33 -1.82 -10.21 0.63
N ALA A 34 -1.97 -11.53 0.46
CA ALA A 34 -2.34 -12.43 1.55
C ALA A 34 -1.33 -12.36 2.70
N LEU A 35 -0.03 -12.36 2.39
CA LEU A 35 1.03 -12.23 3.39
C LEU A 35 0.97 -10.87 4.10
N SER A 36 0.76 -9.79 3.37
CA SER A 36 0.62 -8.44 3.92
C SER A 36 -0.57 -8.32 4.87
N VAL A 37 -1.74 -8.82 4.45
CA VAL A 37 -2.97 -8.82 5.26
C VAL A 37 -2.79 -9.67 6.53
N PHE A 38 -2.19 -10.85 6.41
CA PHE A 38 -1.91 -11.73 7.55
C PHE A 38 -0.97 -11.07 8.56
N ALA A 39 0.12 -10.45 8.08
CA ALA A 39 1.06 -9.73 8.93
C ALA A 39 0.39 -8.57 9.67
N MET A 40 -0.43 -7.77 8.97
CA MET A 40 -1.16 -6.66 9.60
C MET A 40 -2.22 -7.15 10.60
N ALA A 41 -2.89 -8.28 10.34
CA ALA A 41 -3.81 -8.89 11.29
C ALA A 41 -3.10 -9.31 12.60
N ILE A 42 -1.92 -9.92 12.50
CA ILE A 42 -1.10 -10.25 13.68
C ILE A 42 -0.76 -8.97 14.47
N MET A 43 -0.37 -7.88 13.78
CA MET A 43 -0.06 -6.62 14.45
C MET A 43 -1.27 -6.00 15.13
N LEU A 44 -2.45 -6.04 14.52
CA LEU A 44 -3.71 -5.59 15.13
C LEU A 44 -4.06 -6.41 16.38
N PHE A 45 -3.83 -7.72 16.37
CA PHE A 45 -4.02 -8.58 17.53
C PHE A 45 -3.03 -8.26 18.65
N SER A 46 -1.76 -8.03 18.31
CA SER A 46 -0.70 -7.70 19.27
C SER A 46 -0.98 -6.40 20.03
N LEU A 47 -1.61 -5.40 19.38
CA LEU A 47 -1.99 -4.15 20.04
C LEU A 47 -3.00 -4.34 21.21
N ARG A 48 -3.81 -5.39 21.19
CA ARG A 48 -4.79 -5.66 22.26
C ARG A 48 -4.16 -6.10 23.58
N GLY A 49 -2.96 -6.70 23.51
CA GLY A 49 -2.24 -7.19 24.69
C GLY A 49 -1.31 -6.17 25.34
N ASP A 50 -1.03 -5.06 24.67
CA ASP A 50 -0.05 -4.07 25.13
C ASP A 50 -0.72 -2.97 25.98
N ILE A 51 -0.86 -3.25 27.30
CA ILE A 51 -1.45 -2.34 28.29
C ILE A 51 -0.48 -1.19 28.63
N SER A 52 0.82 -1.33 28.31
CA SER A 52 1.87 -0.37 28.69
C SER A 52 1.92 0.89 27.80
N GLN A 53 1.34 0.84 26.61
CA GLN A 53 1.38 1.94 25.66
C GLN A 53 0.23 2.94 25.87
N SER A 54 0.44 4.20 25.50
CA SER A 54 -0.61 5.22 25.56
C SER A 54 -1.77 4.86 24.62
N LYS A 55 -3.02 5.03 25.10
CA LYS A 55 -4.24 4.75 24.30
C LYS A 55 -4.24 5.43 22.92
N ILE A 56 -3.68 6.64 22.85
CA ILE A 56 -3.60 7.41 21.60
C ILE A 56 -2.68 6.71 20.60
N ARG A 57 -1.53 6.21 21.07
CA ARG A 57 -0.56 5.52 20.21
C ARG A 57 -1.13 4.20 19.69
N ASN A 58 -1.77 3.42 20.53
CA ASN A 58 -2.46 2.18 20.11
C ASN A 58 -3.55 2.46 19.06
N LEU A 59 -4.27 3.58 19.20
CA LEU A 59 -5.27 4.00 18.23
C LEU A 59 -4.62 4.36 16.88
N LEU A 60 -3.51 5.08 16.88
CA LEU A 60 -2.78 5.47 15.66
C LEU A 60 -2.17 4.24 14.96
N CYS A 61 -1.53 3.33 15.72
CA CYS A 61 -1.01 2.08 15.18
C CYS A 61 -2.14 1.20 14.61
N GLY A 62 -3.23 1.06 15.35
CA GLY A 62 -4.42 0.32 14.89
C GLY A 62 -5.01 0.93 13.61
N GLY A 63 -5.09 2.26 13.55
CA GLY A 63 -5.50 3.00 12.35
C GLY A 63 -4.58 2.73 11.16
N LEU A 64 -3.27 2.76 11.37
CA LEU A 64 -2.27 2.47 10.33
C LEU A 64 -2.46 1.04 9.78
N TYR A 65 -2.46 0.03 10.66
CA TYR A 65 -2.55 -1.37 10.23
C TYR A 65 -3.90 -1.69 9.57
N ALA A 66 -5.00 -1.15 10.10
CA ALA A 66 -6.32 -1.30 9.49
C ALA A 66 -6.38 -0.63 8.10
N THR A 67 -5.82 0.57 7.96
CA THR A 67 -5.80 1.28 6.68
C THR A 67 -4.98 0.53 5.64
N ILE A 68 -3.77 0.03 5.99
CA ILE A 68 -2.96 -0.80 5.09
C ILE A 68 -3.73 -2.03 4.65
N THR A 69 -4.37 -2.75 5.60
CA THR A 69 -5.16 -3.96 5.31
C THR A 69 -6.30 -3.66 4.35
N ILE A 70 -7.10 -2.62 4.62
CA ILE A 70 -8.25 -2.26 3.79
C ILE A 70 -7.80 -1.85 2.39
N CYS A 71 -6.77 -0.99 2.28
CA CYS A 71 -6.27 -0.55 0.97
C CYS A 71 -5.71 -1.73 0.16
N ALA A 72 -4.93 -2.62 0.77
CA ALA A 72 -4.38 -3.80 0.11
C ALA A 72 -5.49 -4.74 -0.42
N LEU A 73 -6.52 -4.99 0.38
CA LEU A 73 -7.68 -5.79 -0.03
C LEU A 73 -8.49 -5.11 -1.13
N CYS A 74 -8.68 -3.79 -1.04
CA CYS A 74 -9.40 -3.02 -2.06
C CYS A 74 -8.63 -3.01 -3.39
N GLU A 75 -7.32 -2.78 -3.38
CA GLU A 75 -6.51 -2.82 -4.59
C GLU A 75 -6.54 -4.21 -5.23
N TRP A 76 -6.31 -5.27 -4.43
CA TRP A 76 -6.40 -6.65 -4.92
C TRP A 76 -7.78 -6.95 -5.53
N SER A 77 -8.86 -6.60 -4.82
CA SER A 77 -10.23 -6.81 -5.32
C SER A 77 -10.49 -6.05 -6.62
N GLY A 78 -10.01 -4.80 -6.72
CA GLY A 78 -10.12 -3.99 -7.95
C GLY A 78 -9.43 -4.66 -9.13
N VAL A 79 -8.19 -5.15 -8.93
CA VAL A 79 -7.44 -5.87 -9.98
C VAL A 79 -8.15 -7.16 -10.41
N GLN A 80 -8.76 -7.89 -9.46
CA GLN A 80 -9.51 -9.12 -9.81
C GLN A 80 -10.84 -8.81 -10.54
N MET A 81 -11.37 -7.60 -10.38
CA MET A 81 -12.60 -7.18 -11.05
C MET A 81 -12.37 -6.63 -12.46
N ASP A 82 -11.13 -6.27 -12.85
CA ASP A 82 -10.83 -5.80 -14.20
C ASP A 82 -11.26 -6.84 -15.26
N GLY A 83 -12.07 -6.41 -16.24
CA GLY A 83 -12.58 -7.27 -17.31
C GLY A 83 -13.64 -8.30 -16.91
N THR A 84 -14.15 -8.26 -15.68
CA THR A 84 -15.26 -9.11 -15.25
C THR A 84 -16.63 -8.56 -15.74
N PRO A 85 -17.73 -9.34 -15.64
CA PRO A 85 -19.03 -8.89 -16.15
C PRO A 85 -19.46 -7.51 -15.65
N PRO A 86 -20.10 -6.68 -16.50
CA PRO A 86 -20.52 -5.30 -16.17
C PRO A 86 -21.42 -5.18 -14.93
N ALA A 87 -22.06 -6.26 -14.50
CA ALA A 87 -22.84 -6.28 -13.26
C ALA A 87 -22.02 -5.94 -12.01
N LEU A 88 -20.68 -6.11 -12.05
CA LEU A 88 -19.77 -5.82 -10.94
C LEU A 88 -19.22 -4.37 -10.96
N ILE A 89 -19.52 -3.57 -11.98
CA ILE A 89 -19.06 -2.17 -12.08
C ILE A 89 -19.35 -1.36 -10.81
N PRO A 90 -20.56 -1.39 -10.21
CA PRO A 90 -20.84 -0.61 -8.99
C PRO A 90 -19.94 -1.04 -7.81
N LEU A 91 -19.67 -2.34 -7.68
CA LEU A 91 -18.78 -2.86 -6.65
C LEU A 91 -17.33 -2.43 -6.90
N HIS A 92 -16.87 -2.47 -8.15
CA HIS A 92 -15.54 -2.02 -8.54
C HIS A 92 -15.34 -0.52 -8.22
N ILE A 93 -16.31 0.34 -8.57
CA ILE A 93 -16.31 1.76 -8.23
C ILE A 93 -16.24 1.95 -6.70
N ALA A 94 -17.05 1.23 -5.93
CA ALA A 94 -17.06 1.33 -4.47
C ALA A 94 -15.70 0.94 -3.86
N VAL A 95 -15.12 -0.16 -4.31
CA VAL A 95 -13.79 -0.64 -3.87
C VAL A 95 -12.71 0.39 -4.17
N LYS A 96 -12.66 0.94 -5.39
CA LYS A 96 -11.70 1.98 -5.78
C LYS A 96 -11.92 3.29 -5.03
N THR A 97 -13.16 3.65 -4.74
CA THR A 97 -13.48 4.82 -3.90
C THR A 97 -12.88 4.67 -2.50
N ILE A 98 -13.04 3.52 -1.86
CA ILE A 98 -12.48 3.24 -0.54
C ILE A 98 -10.95 3.30 -0.58
N GLU A 99 -10.32 2.60 -1.52
CA GLU A 99 -8.88 2.56 -1.70
C GLU A 99 -8.28 3.96 -1.84
N LEU A 100 -8.74 4.74 -2.84
CA LEU A 100 -8.21 6.06 -3.14
C LEU A 100 -8.49 7.08 -2.02
N SER A 101 -9.57 6.91 -1.25
CA SER A 101 -9.90 7.77 -0.11
C SER A 101 -8.99 7.50 1.08
N LEU A 102 -8.62 6.24 1.33
CA LEU A 102 -7.87 5.83 2.52
C LEU A 102 -6.35 5.84 2.30
N ALA A 103 -5.85 5.64 1.09
CA ALA A 103 -4.43 5.53 0.81
C ALA A 103 -3.58 6.69 1.37
N PRO A 104 -3.98 7.98 1.29
CA PRO A 104 -3.22 9.08 1.89
C PRO A 104 -3.13 9.02 3.43
N LEU A 105 -4.06 8.32 4.10
CA LEU A 105 -4.01 8.17 5.56
C LEU A 105 -2.84 7.29 6.02
N ILE A 106 -2.32 6.40 5.18
CA ILE A 106 -1.17 5.54 5.52
C ILE A 106 0.03 6.40 5.91
N GLY A 107 0.41 7.36 5.08
CA GLY A 107 1.53 8.27 5.38
C GLY A 107 1.27 9.16 6.59
N LEU A 108 0.02 9.60 6.80
CA LEU A 108 -0.37 10.42 7.95
C LEU A 108 -0.27 9.63 9.26
N PHE A 109 -0.84 8.42 9.32
CA PHE A 109 -0.76 7.58 10.51
C PHE A 109 0.68 7.15 10.80
N ALA A 110 1.42 6.70 9.78
CA ALA A 110 2.81 6.31 9.93
C ALA A 110 3.67 7.45 10.50
N GLY A 111 3.50 8.67 9.98
CA GLY A 111 4.20 9.86 10.49
C GLY A 111 3.86 10.17 11.95
N CYS A 112 2.58 10.10 12.33
CA CYS A 112 2.13 10.35 13.69
C CYS A 112 2.53 9.25 14.69
N VAL A 113 2.73 8.02 14.21
CA VAL A 113 3.23 6.89 15.03
C VAL A 113 4.71 7.09 15.36
N ILE A 114 5.52 7.51 14.38
CA ILE A 114 6.97 7.68 14.54
C ILE A 114 7.32 8.86 15.42
N HIS A 115 6.67 9.99 15.20
CA HIS A 115 6.95 11.23 15.94
C HIS A 115 5.64 11.88 16.39
N PRO A 116 5.48 12.16 17.72
CA PRO A 116 4.27 12.74 18.25
C PRO A 116 3.98 14.12 17.62
N CYS A 117 2.81 14.24 16.99
CA CYS A 117 2.37 15.47 16.38
C CYS A 117 1.45 16.27 17.30
N PRO A 118 1.54 17.62 17.30
CA PRO A 118 0.59 18.48 18.00
C PRO A 118 -0.84 18.20 17.53
N ARG A 119 -1.81 18.12 18.45
CA ARG A 119 -3.23 17.83 18.14
C ARG A 119 -3.81 18.73 17.04
N LYS A 120 -3.40 20.03 17.03
CA LYS A 120 -3.85 20.98 16.00
C LYS A 120 -3.38 20.58 14.58
N VAL A 121 -2.17 20.04 14.46
CA VAL A 121 -1.61 19.57 13.18
C VAL A 121 -2.37 18.34 12.73
N VAL A 122 -2.53 17.36 13.60
CA VAL A 122 -3.30 16.11 13.31
C VAL A 122 -4.72 16.45 12.85
N HIS A 123 -5.40 17.35 13.55
CA HIS A 123 -6.75 17.76 13.16
C HIS A 123 -6.82 18.39 11.76
N ARG A 124 -5.89 19.30 11.43
CA ARG A 124 -5.80 19.91 10.08
C ARG A 124 -5.55 18.87 9.00
N LEU A 125 -4.64 17.92 9.25
CA LEU A 125 -4.35 16.84 8.32
C LEU A 125 -5.54 15.91 8.10
N LEU A 126 -6.27 15.58 9.17
CA LEU A 126 -7.50 14.79 9.07
C LEU A 126 -8.63 15.55 8.32
N CYS A 127 -8.76 16.87 8.52
CA CYS A 127 -9.71 17.67 7.74
C CYS A 127 -9.33 17.67 6.25
N LEU A 128 -8.04 17.79 5.92
CA LEU A 128 -7.55 17.74 4.55
C LEU A 128 -7.79 16.36 3.92
N ALA A 129 -7.52 15.29 4.66
CA ALA A 129 -7.80 13.92 4.21
C ALA A 129 -9.30 13.67 4.03
N GLY A 130 -10.15 14.20 4.93
CA GLY A 130 -11.60 14.14 4.80
C GLY A 130 -12.11 14.88 3.57
N PHE A 131 -11.56 16.07 3.28
CA PHE A 131 -11.86 16.81 2.06
C PHE A 131 -11.43 16.03 0.80
N HIS A 132 -10.25 15.42 0.80
CA HIS A 132 -9.80 14.55 -0.28
C HIS A 132 -10.75 13.35 -0.47
N ALA A 133 -11.14 12.66 0.61
CA ALA A 133 -12.07 11.54 0.56
C ALA A 133 -13.42 11.96 -0.03
N LEU A 134 -13.91 13.16 0.29
CA LEU A 134 -15.14 13.73 -0.31
C LEU A 134 -14.97 13.94 -1.82
N LEU A 135 -13.83 14.45 -2.28
CA LEU A 135 -13.54 14.62 -3.71
C LEU A 135 -13.52 13.27 -4.45
N VAL A 136 -12.90 12.25 -3.84
CA VAL A 136 -12.88 10.89 -4.39
C VAL A 136 -14.29 10.30 -4.46
N LEU A 137 -15.09 10.49 -3.42
CA LEU A 137 -16.50 10.06 -3.39
C LEU A 137 -17.33 10.75 -4.50
N LEU A 138 -17.15 12.05 -4.70
CA LEU A 138 -17.81 12.77 -5.79
C LEU A 138 -17.33 12.24 -7.17
N SER A 139 -16.09 11.83 -7.26
CA SER A 139 -15.54 11.26 -8.49
C SER A 139 -16.17 9.90 -8.85
N ALA A 140 -16.65 9.13 -7.89
CA ALA A 140 -17.38 7.89 -8.16
C ALA A 140 -18.62 8.11 -9.05
N PHE A 141 -19.21 9.33 -9.03
CA PHE A 141 -20.35 9.70 -9.85
C PHE A 141 -19.97 10.53 -11.09
N THR A 142 -18.86 11.26 -11.04
CA THR A 142 -18.48 12.22 -12.10
C THR A 142 -17.35 11.70 -13.00
N GLY A 143 -16.59 10.69 -12.56
CA GLY A 143 -15.45 10.16 -13.30
C GLY A 143 -14.22 11.09 -13.32
N LEU A 144 -14.18 12.17 -12.52
CA LEU A 144 -13.15 13.21 -12.61
C LEU A 144 -11.77 12.74 -12.14
N ILE A 145 -11.68 12.01 -11.01
CA ILE A 145 -10.41 11.48 -10.49
C ILE A 145 -10.16 10.07 -11.06
N PHE A 146 -11.20 9.24 -11.10
CA PHE A 146 -11.14 7.90 -11.66
C PHE A 146 -12.51 7.51 -12.22
N TYR A 147 -12.54 6.56 -13.12
CA TYR A 147 -13.77 5.95 -13.63
C TYR A 147 -13.53 4.47 -13.99
N VAL A 148 -14.61 3.72 -14.04
CA VAL A 148 -14.63 2.34 -14.53
C VAL A 148 -15.47 2.35 -15.81
N ASP A 149 -14.92 1.79 -16.88
CA ASP A 149 -15.60 1.77 -18.19
C ASP A 149 -16.68 0.68 -18.29
N GLY A 150 -17.41 0.65 -19.42
CA GLY A 150 -18.46 -0.34 -19.66
C GLY A 150 -17.99 -1.79 -19.77
N GLN A 151 -16.68 -2.02 -19.91
CA GLN A 151 -16.04 -3.34 -19.91
C GLN A 151 -15.46 -3.71 -18.54
N ASN A 152 -15.75 -2.89 -17.52
CA ASN A 152 -15.28 -3.05 -16.16
C ASN A 152 -13.76 -2.97 -15.98
N PHE A 153 -13.09 -2.05 -16.73
CA PHE A 153 -11.70 -1.70 -16.52
C PHE A 153 -11.59 -0.36 -15.81
N TYR A 154 -10.65 -0.30 -14.86
CA TYR A 154 -10.32 0.92 -14.12
C TYR A 154 -9.46 1.87 -14.96
N HIS A 155 -9.78 3.16 -14.94
CA HIS A 155 -9.04 4.22 -15.62
C HIS A 155 -8.84 5.44 -14.73
N HIS A 156 -7.74 6.15 -14.95
CA HIS A 156 -7.49 7.44 -14.32
C HIS A 156 -8.32 8.53 -15.00
N GLY A 157 -8.99 9.36 -14.19
CA GLY A 157 -9.72 10.52 -14.67
C GLY A 157 -8.79 11.74 -14.89
N LEU A 158 -9.37 12.82 -15.42
CA LEU A 158 -8.63 14.06 -15.72
C LEU A 158 -7.97 14.68 -14.48
N LEU A 159 -8.62 14.61 -13.31
CA LEU A 159 -8.13 15.16 -12.05
C LEU A 159 -7.41 14.14 -11.16
N TYR A 160 -6.94 13.02 -11.71
CA TYR A 160 -6.17 12.02 -10.96
C TYR A 160 -4.93 12.61 -10.27
N VAL A 161 -4.40 13.70 -10.82
CA VAL A 161 -3.29 14.47 -10.21
C VAL A 161 -3.61 14.93 -8.78
N LEU A 162 -4.89 15.20 -8.44
CA LEU A 162 -5.29 15.59 -7.08
C LEU A 162 -5.08 14.45 -6.08
N TYR A 163 -5.39 13.21 -6.48
CA TYR A 163 -5.05 12.02 -5.69
C TYR A 163 -3.53 11.87 -5.51
N MET A 164 -2.77 12.02 -6.59
CA MET A 164 -1.30 11.93 -6.54
C MET A 164 -0.69 12.99 -5.62
N LEU A 165 -1.24 14.22 -5.60
CA LEU A 165 -0.82 15.29 -4.70
C LEU A 165 -1.18 14.97 -3.24
N ALA A 166 -2.37 14.43 -2.96
CA ALA A 166 -2.77 14.05 -1.62
C ALA A 166 -1.91 12.89 -1.08
N TYR A 167 -1.70 11.85 -1.88
CA TYR A 167 -0.86 10.70 -1.54
C TYR A 167 0.61 11.12 -1.38
N GLY A 168 1.18 11.83 -2.37
CA GLY A 168 2.55 12.34 -2.32
C GLY A 168 2.78 13.29 -1.14
N GLY A 169 1.83 14.18 -0.87
CA GLY A 169 1.86 15.08 0.29
C GLY A 169 1.88 14.32 1.62
N SER A 170 1.12 13.23 1.75
CA SER A 170 1.15 12.37 2.93
C SER A 170 2.49 11.65 3.09
N MET A 171 3.14 11.24 1.99
CA MET A 171 4.47 10.64 2.01
C MET A 171 5.55 11.65 2.38
N VAL A 172 5.46 12.88 1.86
CA VAL A 172 6.37 13.97 2.28
C VAL A 172 6.21 14.28 3.77
N PHE A 173 4.97 14.35 4.27
CA PHE A 173 4.73 14.50 5.72
C PHE A 173 5.40 13.37 6.51
N PHE A 174 5.22 12.12 6.10
CA PHE A 174 5.86 10.96 6.72
C PHE A 174 7.39 11.09 6.75
N LEU A 175 8.04 11.46 5.64
CA LEU A 175 9.49 11.66 5.56
C LEU A 175 9.97 12.79 6.49
N VAL A 176 9.20 13.88 6.60
CA VAL A 176 9.49 14.98 7.54
C VAL A 176 9.41 14.50 8.99
N GLN A 177 8.43 13.65 9.34
CA GLN A 177 8.35 13.08 10.69
C GLN A 177 9.51 12.14 11.01
N ILE A 178 9.98 11.35 10.05
CA ILE A 178 11.20 10.54 10.19
C ILE A 178 12.41 11.44 10.45
N TRP A 179 12.55 12.52 9.69
CA TRP A 179 13.64 13.48 9.92
C TRP A 179 13.64 14.03 11.33
N PHE A 180 12.48 14.43 11.86
CA PHE A 180 12.36 14.90 13.24
C PHE A 180 12.65 13.81 14.26
N ALA A 181 12.17 12.59 14.03
CA ALA A 181 12.44 11.45 14.90
C ALA A 181 13.93 11.09 14.93
N CYS A 182 14.62 11.06 13.79
CA CYS A 182 16.07 10.82 13.73
C CYS A 182 16.88 11.87 14.49
N ARG A 183 16.41 13.11 14.52
CA ARG A 183 17.06 14.16 15.33
C ARG A 183 16.79 14.02 16.82
N ALA A 184 15.59 13.53 17.19
CA ALA A 184 15.17 13.39 18.59
C ALA A 184 15.75 12.15 19.26
N TYR A 185 15.81 11.02 18.54
CA TYR A 185 16.30 9.73 19.05
C TYR A 185 17.80 9.55 18.78
N GLN A 186 18.63 10.18 19.57
CA GLN A 186 20.10 10.12 19.42
C GLN A 186 20.65 8.70 19.22
N TYR A 187 21.16 8.43 18.01
CA TYR A 187 22.15 7.44 17.57
C TYR A 187 21.79 5.95 17.45
N THR A 188 21.02 5.29 18.32
CA THR A 188 20.82 3.84 18.22
C THR A 188 19.54 3.44 17.46
N GLY A 189 18.46 4.20 17.58
CA GLY A 189 17.20 3.95 16.87
C GLY A 189 17.13 4.60 15.47
N GLY A 190 17.83 5.72 15.28
CA GLY A 190 17.77 6.50 14.04
C GLY A 190 18.25 5.75 12.80
N THR A 191 19.33 4.95 12.93
CA THR A 191 19.87 4.16 11.82
C THR A 191 18.88 3.10 11.35
N GLN A 192 18.21 2.39 12.28
CA GLN A 192 17.23 1.36 11.96
C GLN A 192 15.99 1.99 11.29
N LEU A 193 15.55 3.16 11.77
CA LEU A 193 14.44 3.92 11.18
C LEU A 193 14.79 4.39 9.76
N MET A 194 16.01 4.88 9.54
CA MET A 194 16.50 5.24 8.20
C MET A 194 16.55 4.04 7.27
N LEU A 195 17.01 2.87 7.73
CA LEU A 195 17.04 1.63 6.95
C LEU A 195 15.61 1.18 6.58
N ALA A 196 14.68 1.21 7.53
CA ALA A 196 13.27 0.90 7.28
C ALA A 196 12.67 1.83 6.22
N THR A 197 12.95 3.13 6.31
CA THR A 197 12.49 4.13 5.34
C THR A 197 13.12 3.92 3.97
N LEU A 198 14.43 3.68 3.92
CA LEU A 198 15.13 3.39 2.66
C LEU A 198 14.56 2.16 1.98
N PHE A 199 14.23 1.11 2.75
CA PHE A 199 13.60 -0.10 2.24
C PHE A 199 12.23 0.19 1.59
N VAL A 200 11.38 0.99 2.26
CA VAL A 200 10.07 1.41 1.70
C VAL A 200 10.26 2.23 0.43
N LEU A 201 11.18 3.20 0.44
CA LEU A 201 11.46 4.04 -0.74
C LEU A 201 12.01 3.23 -1.91
N LEU A 202 12.89 2.26 -1.65
CA LEU A 202 13.39 1.34 -2.69
C LEU A 202 12.27 0.50 -3.29
N GLY A 203 11.35 -0.03 -2.47
CA GLY A 203 10.18 -0.76 -2.97
C GLY A 203 9.30 0.10 -3.87
N LEU A 204 9.01 1.34 -3.46
CA LEU A 204 8.24 2.29 -4.27
C LEU A 204 8.99 2.65 -5.58
N MET A 205 10.31 2.83 -5.54
CA MET A 205 11.12 3.09 -6.74
C MET A 205 11.11 1.90 -7.70
N VAL A 206 11.23 0.67 -7.18
CA VAL A 206 11.14 -0.55 -7.99
C VAL A 206 9.78 -0.61 -8.71
N GLN A 207 8.69 -0.30 -8.02
CA GLN A 207 7.36 -0.28 -8.61
C GLN A 207 7.19 0.79 -9.68
N LEU A 208 7.77 1.98 -9.48
CA LEU A 208 7.77 3.05 -10.49
C LEU A 208 8.55 2.64 -11.75
N CYS A 209 9.68 1.92 -11.59
CA CYS A 209 10.51 1.46 -12.71
C CYS A 209 9.95 0.20 -13.37
N LEU A 210 9.30 -0.67 -12.60
CA LEU A 210 8.79 -1.97 -13.02
C LEU A 210 7.32 -2.14 -12.60
N PRO A 211 6.37 -1.43 -13.23
CA PRO A 211 4.96 -1.45 -12.83
C PRO A 211 4.30 -2.83 -12.93
N MET A 212 4.94 -3.78 -13.64
CA MET A 212 4.53 -5.19 -13.68
C MET A 212 4.79 -5.92 -12.36
N VAL A 213 5.74 -5.45 -11.53
CA VAL A 213 6.15 -6.09 -10.28
C VAL A 213 5.46 -5.36 -9.12
N ARG A 214 4.28 -5.81 -8.75
CA ARG A 214 3.47 -5.22 -7.67
C ARG A 214 3.97 -5.69 -6.29
N ILE A 215 5.00 -5.04 -5.75
CA ILE A 215 5.61 -5.37 -4.45
C ILE A 215 5.40 -4.30 -3.37
N ASP A 216 4.68 -3.24 -3.68
CA ASP A 216 4.45 -2.08 -2.80
C ASP A 216 3.84 -2.50 -1.46
N TRP A 217 2.81 -3.33 -1.45
CA TRP A 217 2.14 -3.73 -0.23
C TRP A 217 3.02 -4.53 0.72
N ILE A 218 3.82 -5.48 0.22
CA ILE A 218 4.76 -6.21 1.07
C ILE A 218 5.84 -5.28 1.62
N THR A 219 6.28 -4.30 0.82
CA THR A 219 7.28 -3.32 1.22
C THR A 219 6.74 -2.37 2.29
N ILE A 220 5.50 -1.86 2.12
CA ILE A 220 4.80 -1.02 3.10
C ILE A 220 4.57 -1.81 4.40
N THR A 221 4.15 -3.06 4.28
CA THR A 221 3.94 -3.97 5.42
C THR A 221 5.22 -4.20 6.21
N CYS A 222 6.32 -4.55 5.54
CA CYS A 222 7.62 -4.71 6.18
C CYS A 222 8.09 -3.40 6.83
N GLY A 223 7.90 -2.26 6.17
CA GLY A 223 8.17 -0.95 6.75
C GLY A 223 7.37 -0.70 8.03
N ALA A 224 6.07 -0.98 8.02
CA ALA A 224 5.20 -0.84 9.19
C ALA A 224 5.62 -1.78 10.35
N LEU A 225 6.01 -3.02 10.04
CA LEU A 225 6.55 -3.97 11.02
C LEU A 225 7.86 -3.49 11.64
N MET A 226 8.78 -2.97 10.83
CA MET A 226 10.03 -2.40 11.34
C MET A 226 9.76 -1.18 12.24
N MET A 227 8.81 -0.32 11.86
CA MET A 227 8.46 0.87 12.63
C MET A 227 7.78 0.54 13.96
N SER A 228 7.08 -0.59 14.07
CA SER A 228 6.42 -1.01 15.32
C SER A 228 7.38 -1.18 16.49
N LYS A 229 8.67 -1.45 16.22
CA LYS A 229 9.73 -1.54 17.24
C LYS A 229 10.12 -0.19 17.84
N PHE A 230 9.78 0.93 17.17
CA PHE A 230 10.06 2.28 17.65
C PHE A 230 8.84 2.94 18.30
N SER A 231 7.75 2.22 18.30
CA SER A 231 6.50 2.65 18.91
C SER A 231 6.32 2.14 20.40
#